data_6bdd70c6f16247da5ff9a2c560ccb86d
#
_entry.id   6bdd70c6f16247da5ff9a2c560ccb86d
#
_cell.length_a   1.000
_cell.length_b   1.000
_cell.length_c   1.000
_cell.angle_alpha   90.00
_cell.angle_beta   90.00
_cell.angle_gamma   90.00
#
_symmetry.space_group_name_H-M   'P 1'
#
loop_
_entity.id
_entity.type
_entity.pdbx_description
1 polymer ?
#
loop_
_entity_poly.entity_id
_entity_poly.type
_entity_poly.pdbx_seq_one_letter_code
_entity_poly.pdbx_strand_id
1 'polypeptide(L)'
;SIDGARRAVDNSAPRPLAGKFAHITFDRNGFLITDNCGGIRLSDAIDYAFHFGRRAGSPTDVSGGIGLYGIGMKRAIFKMGNNADVLSEAEDACFRVTIDVPTWEASTSWDFEYEDAASTGVKGTSISITSLNSGVAAAFEDPVWRNQLITRIARDYAFFLSKGFEIKIGDQPVPLYSYNLRENENLQPITAAYTDEGVHVRIVAGLIDDLPDDIPVELAQKDVDRFGWTVICNDRVVLAGDKTERTIWGRDEFKVWHPQYNGFAGFVFFEAEDQRLLPWTTTKREVDSSSQLYRRTLVKLREITEEFTAYTNRRKEDLAAAREAERPRLQVDVYAARDVKPLRLPGVATVKAADPLVNIAFKRKLSEVNDIRRHLSNLAMSYRDIGIATFDYYMEAELGK
;
A
#
# COMPACT_ATOMS: atom_id res chain seq x y z
N SER A 1 9.10 17.46 4.16
CA SER A 1 9.35 16.82 5.47
C SER A 1 10.24 15.56 5.37
N ILE A 2 9.81 14.45 4.73
CA ILE A 2 10.56 13.18 4.77
C ILE A 2 11.95 13.27 4.16
N ASP A 3 12.11 13.87 2.99
CA ASP A 3 13.45 14.03 2.37
C ASP A 3 14.36 14.94 3.21
N GLY A 4 13.78 15.96 3.85
CA GLY A 4 14.48 16.76 4.85
C GLY A 4 14.94 15.94 6.04
N ALA A 5 14.05 15.11 6.60
CA ALA A 5 14.40 14.21 7.70
C ALA A 5 15.54 13.27 7.33
N ARG A 6 15.50 12.65 6.14
CA ARG A 6 16.56 11.75 5.64
C ARG A 6 17.92 12.43 5.49
N ARG A 7 17.95 13.71 5.09
CA ARG A 7 19.20 14.47 5.02
C ARG A 7 19.81 14.75 6.41
N ALA A 8 18.96 14.85 7.40
CA ALA A 8 19.35 15.27 8.75
C ALA A 8 19.73 14.13 9.70
N VAL A 9 19.73 12.87 9.23
CA VAL A 9 19.95 11.69 10.07
C VAL A 9 20.92 10.69 9.44
N ASP A 10 21.51 9.84 10.29
CA ASP A 10 22.24 8.65 9.84
C ASP A 10 21.23 7.54 9.47
N ASN A 11 21.06 7.30 8.18
CA ASN A 11 20.11 6.33 7.65
C ASN A 11 20.49 4.86 7.93
N SER A 12 21.66 4.58 8.49
CA SER A 12 22.11 3.24 8.87
C SER A 12 21.56 2.77 10.24
N ALA A 13 21.05 3.70 11.05
CA ALA A 13 20.47 3.37 12.36
C ALA A 13 19.21 2.51 12.23
N PRO A 14 18.87 1.67 13.23
CA PRO A 14 17.67 0.82 13.18
C PRO A 14 16.35 1.61 13.08
N ARG A 15 16.30 2.81 13.66
CA ARG A 15 15.16 3.74 13.59
C ARG A 15 15.67 5.14 13.23
N PRO A 16 16.12 5.33 11.99
CA PRO A 16 16.87 6.54 11.62
C PRO A 16 16.04 7.81 11.71
N LEU A 17 14.72 7.71 11.60
CA LEU A 17 13.82 8.86 11.62
C LEU A 17 13.20 9.14 13.00
N ALA A 18 13.65 8.45 14.05
CA ALA A 18 13.16 8.69 15.41
C ALA A 18 13.38 10.15 15.84
N GLY A 19 12.33 10.78 16.40
CA GLY A 19 12.34 12.18 16.77
C GLY A 19 12.08 13.18 15.63
N LYS A 20 11.97 12.70 14.37
CA LYS A 20 11.49 13.51 13.25
C LYS A 20 9.98 13.37 13.10
N PHE A 21 9.31 14.50 12.81
CA PHE A 21 7.86 14.52 12.73
C PHE A 21 7.33 15.42 11.60
N ALA A 22 6.06 15.18 11.25
CA ALA A 22 5.20 16.12 10.53
C ALA A 22 3.83 16.17 11.22
N HIS A 23 3.44 17.32 11.73
CA HIS A 23 2.15 17.55 12.37
C HIS A 23 1.24 18.31 11.43
N ILE A 24 0.03 17.83 11.25
CA ILE A 24 -0.95 18.36 10.30
C ILE A 24 -2.22 18.72 11.08
N THR A 25 -2.68 19.95 10.94
CA THR A 25 -3.98 20.39 11.45
C THR A 25 -4.78 21.03 10.34
N PHE A 26 -6.08 20.85 10.34
CA PHE A 26 -6.97 21.48 9.38
C PHE A 26 -8.39 21.56 9.93
N ASP A 27 -9.09 22.58 9.47
CA ASP A 27 -10.52 22.79 9.65
C ASP A 27 -11.09 23.52 8.42
N ARG A 28 -12.33 23.98 8.49
CA ARG A 28 -12.95 24.74 7.38
C ARG A 28 -12.22 26.04 7.01
N ASN A 29 -11.42 26.61 7.93
CA ASN A 29 -10.78 27.91 7.78
C ASN A 29 -9.36 27.81 7.26
N GLY A 30 -8.68 26.67 7.47
CA GLY A 30 -7.28 26.57 7.09
C GLY A 30 -6.69 25.17 7.22
N PHE A 31 -5.49 25.07 6.70
CA PHE A 31 -4.60 23.91 6.77
C PHE A 31 -3.26 24.37 7.30
N LEU A 32 -2.67 23.63 8.20
CA LEU A 32 -1.31 23.83 8.68
C LEU A 32 -0.57 22.50 8.74
N ILE A 33 0.65 22.49 8.20
CA ILE A 33 1.61 21.43 8.42
C ILE A 33 2.90 22.00 8.97
N THR A 34 3.43 21.39 10.02
CA THR A 34 4.71 21.75 10.63
C THR A 34 5.60 20.53 10.73
N ASP A 35 6.90 20.70 10.54
CA ASP A 35 7.88 19.63 10.70
C ASP A 35 9.17 20.14 11.38
N ASN A 36 10.00 19.21 11.86
CA ASN A 36 11.34 19.46 12.39
C ASN A 36 12.42 18.80 11.49
N CYS A 37 12.20 18.78 10.19
CA CYS A 37 12.98 18.01 9.23
C CYS A 37 14.15 18.78 8.61
N GLY A 38 14.64 19.83 9.27
CA GLY A 38 15.84 20.56 8.89
C GLY A 38 15.61 21.79 7.97
N GLY A 39 14.35 22.08 7.66
CA GLY A 39 13.99 23.25 6.85
C GLY A 39 14.38 23.13 5.36
N ILE A 40 14.18 24.22 4.64
CA ILE A 40 14.59 24.43 3.26
C ILE A 40 15.74 25.43 3.31
N ARG A 41 16.91 25.10 2.76
CA ARG A 41 18.01 26.05 2.65
C ARG A 41 17.61 27.22 1.77
N LEU A 42 18.11 28.43 2.04
CA LEU A 42 17.75 29.58 1.23
C LEU A 42 18.16 29.42 -0.25
N SER A 43 19.34 28.86 -0.50
CA SER A 43 19.75 28.51 -1.86
C SER A 43 18.80 27.54 -2.55
N ASP A 44 18.35 26.49 -1.84
CA ASP A 44 17.39 25.53 -2.39
C ASP A 44 16.01 26.17 -2.62
N ALA A 45 15.62 27.15 -1.78
CA ALA A 45 14.39 27.91 -1.96
C ALA A 45 14.45 28.75 -3.24
N ILE A 46 15.54 29.49 -3.45
CA ILE A 46 15.75 30.36 -4.59
C ILE A 46 15.88 29.56 -5.88
N ASP A 47 16.63 28.46 -5.86
CA ASP A 47 16.94 27.73 -7.09
C ASP A 47 15.92 26.66 -7.47
N TYR A 48 15.16 26.08 -6.49
CA TYR A 48 14.34 24.90 -6.73
C TYR A 48 12.96 24.90 -6.09
N ALA A 49 12.85 25.18 -4.78
CA ALA A 49 11.64 24.85 -4.04
C ALA A 49 10.43 25.69 -4.50
N PHE A 50 10.65 26.92 -4.92
CA PHE A 50 9.61 27.82 -5.40
C PHE A 50 9.56 27.98 -6.93
N HIS A 51 10.38 27.25 -7.68
CA HIS A 51 10.27 27.17 -9.14
C HIS A 51 9.35 26.02 -9.59
N PHE A 52 8.65 26.18 -10.71
CA PHE A 52 7.87 25.12 -11.34
C PHE A 52 8.77 24.19 -12.15
N GLY A 53 8.83 22.92 -11.72
CA GLY A 53 9.72 21.93 -12.31
C GLY A 53 11.16 22.02 -11.80
N ARG A 54 11.98 21.05 -12.18
CA ARG A 54 13.43 21.08 -11.93
C ARG A 54 14.15 21.63 -13.14
N ARG A 55 15.13 22.48 -12.91
CA ARG A 55 16.05 22.90 -13.96
C ARG A 55 16.97 21.74 -14.34
N ALA A 56 17.35 21.66 -15.62
CA ALA A 56 18.36 20.70 -16.08
C ALA A 56 19.67 20.92 -15.33
N GLY A 57 20.25 19.84 -14.79
CA GLY A 57 21.49 19.92 -14.01
C GLY A 57 21.31 20.17 -12.51
N SER A 58 20.06 20.27 -12.02
CA SER A 58 19.82 20.30 -10.57
C SER A 58 20.38 19.06 -9.89
N PRO A 59 21.11 19.19 -8.76
CA PRO A 59 21.55 18.04 -8.01
C PRO A 59 20.38 17.16 -7.61
N THR A 60 20.56 15.84 -7.60
CA THR A 60 19.61 14.92 -6.97
C THR A 60 19.76 15.11 -5.46
N ASP A 61 18.86 15.88 -4.85
CA ASP A 61 19.07 16.44 -3.52
C ASP A 61 19.15 15.43 -2.38
N VAL A 62 18.62 14.25 -2.56
CA VAL A 62 18.62 13.21 -1.53
C VAL A 62 18.81 11.85 -2.19
N SER A 63 19.94 11.21 -1.92
CA SER A 63 20.12 9.79 -2.25
C SER A 63 18.95 8.99 -1.64
N GLY A 64 18.23 8.26 -2.46
CA GLY A 64 17.07 7.49 -2.02
C GLY A 64 15.83 8.29 -1.63
N GLY A 65 15.75 9.60 -1.95
CA GLY A 65 14.61 10.45 -1.61
C GLY A 65 13.33 10.12 -2.38
N ILE A 66 12.25 10.84 -2.07
CA ILE A 66 10.95 10.72 -2.75
C ILE A 66 10.57 11.97 -3.55
N GLY A 67 11.22 13.09 -3.35
CA GLY A 67 10.92 14.38 -3.99
C GLY A 67 11.60 14.52 -5.36
N LEU A 68 11.02 14.06 -6.46
CA LEU A 68 11.64 14.07 -7.79
C LEU A 68 11.31 15.31 -8.63
N TYR A 69 10.05 15.73 -8.66
CA TYR A 69 9.56 16.65 -9.71
C TYR A 69 9.50 18.11 -9.28
N GLY A 70 9.68 18.44 -8.00
CA GLY A 70 9.65 19.81 -7.48
C GLY A 70 8.32 20.54 -7.58
N ILE A 71 7.21 19.83 -7.83
CA ILE A 71 5.87 20.43 -8.04
C ILE A 71 4.88 20.14 -6.90
N GLY A 72 5.19 19.22 -6.00
CA GLY A 72 4.22 18.69 -5.03
C GLY A 72 3.68 19.75 -4.07
N MET A 73 4.56 20.55 -3.47
CA MET A 73 4.20 21.61 -2.52
C MET A 73 3.34 22.67 -3.21
N LYS A 74 3.80 23.22 -4.32
CA LYS A 74 3.10 24.25 -5.08
C LYS A 74 1.72 23.80 -5.54
N ARG A 75 1.65 22.60 -6.14
CA ARG A 75 0.36 22.01 -6.54
C ARG A 75 -0.59 21.83 -5.37
N ALA A 76 -0.09 21.49 -4.18
CA ALA A 76 -0.92 21.35 -3.00
C ALA A 76 -1.46 22.72 -2.57
N ILE A 77 -0.62 23.74 -2.48
CA ILE A 77 -1.00 25.12 -2.14
C ILE A 77 -2.12 25.60 -3.08
N PHE A 78 -1.87 25.64 -4.38
CA PHE A 78 -2.83 26.14 -5.37
C PHE A 78 -4.14 25.36 -5.45
N LYS A 79 -4.12 24.08 -5.08
CA LYS A 79 -5.34 23.26 -5.03
C LYS A 79 -6.15 23.43 -3.77
N MET A 80 -5.51 23.80 -2.64
CA MET A 80 -6.19 23.87 -1.37
C MET A 80 -6.81 25.24 -1.09
N GLY A 81 -6.14 26.32 -1.41
CA GLY A 81 -6.64 27.66 -1.07
C GLY A 81 -5.93 28.78 -1.80
N ASN A 82 -6.31 30.01 -1.48
CA ASN A 82 -5.86 31.20 -2.17
C ASN A 82 -4.71 31.93 -1.46
N ASN A 83 -4.48 31.69 -0.17
CA ASN A 83 -3.41 32.30 0.57
C ASN A 83 -2.54 31.21 1.23
N ALA A 84 -1.24 31.32 1.07
CA ALA A 84 -0.31 30.44 1.76
C ALA A 84 0.84 31.22 2.38
N ASP A 85 1.30 30.74 3.53
CA ASP A 85 2.45 31.25 4.26
C ASP A 85 3.41 30.08 4.53
N VAL A 86 4.63 30.19 4.03
CA VAL A 86 5.68 29.19 4.19
C VAL A 86 6.80 29.79 5.02
N LEU A 87 6.93 29.34 6.26
CA LEU A 87 8.05 29.68 7.13
C LEU A 87 9.03 28.51 7.15
N SER A 88 10.29 28.77 6.86
CA SER A 88 11.33 27.75 6.88
C SER A 88 12.58 28.22 7.61
N GLU A 89 13.05 27.40 8.54
CA GLU A 89 14.31 27.60 9.26
C GLU A 89 15.25 26.43 8.96
N ALA A 90 16.37 26.75 8.35
CA ALA A 90 17.46 25.82 8.05
C ALA A 90 18.74 26.21 8.80
N GLU A 91 19.87 25.58 8.48
CA GLU A 91 21.16 25.93 9.11
C GLU A 91 21.64 27.33 8.73
N ASP A 92 21.34 27.75 7.51
CA ASP A 92 21.87 28.96 6.86
C ASP A 92 20.95 30.19 6.98
N ALA A 93 19.62 29.97 7.11
CA ALA A 93 18.65 31.06 7.15
C ALA A 93 17.31 30.68 7.80
N CYS A 94 16.60 31.68 8.28
CA CYS A 94 15.17 31.60 8.57
C CYS A 94 14.46 32.64 7.69
N PHE A 95 13.52 32.21 6.89
CA PHE A 95 12.82 33.04 5.93
C PHE A 95 11.33 32.67 5.81
N ARG A 96 10.56 33.64 5.31
CA ARG A 96 9.13 33.47 5.02
C ARG A 96 8.83 33.78 3.57
N VAL A 97 7.92 33.01 2.98
CA VAL A 97 7.35 33.27 1.66
C VAL A 97 5.84 33.33 1.81
N THR A 98 5.26 34.50 1.51
CA THR A 98 3.81 34.69 1.49
C THR A 98 3.31 34.63 0.05
N ILE A 99 2.29 33.82 -0.18
CA ILE A 99 1.71 33.58 -1.53
C ILE A 99 0.24 34.00 -1.48
N ASP A 100 -0.11 35.02 -2.24
CA ASP A 100 -1.48 35.34 -2.62
C ASP A 100 -1.71 34.78 -4.03
N VAL A 101 -2.45 33.67 -4.14
CA VAL A 101 -2.60 32.92 -5.39
C VAL A 101 -3.26 33.77 -6.48
N PRO A 102 -4.39 34.49 -6.25
CA PRO A 102 -4.99 35.36 -7.25
C PRO A 102 -4.05 36.45 -7.78
N THR A 103 -3.31 37.09 -6.88
CA THR A 103 -2.32 38.14 -7.27
C THR A 103 -1.18 37.54 -8.08
N TRP A 104 -0.69 36.36 -7.66
CA TRP A 104 0.38 35.66 -8.37
C TRP A 104 -0.07 35.17 -9.75
N GLU A 105 -1.30 34.62 -9.89
CA GLU A 105 -1.87 34.20 -11.18
C GLU A 105 -2.06 35.37 -12.16
N ALA A 106 -2.36 36.55 -11.66
CA ALA A 106 -2.50 37.76 -12.46
C ALA A 106 -1.15 38.38 -12.86
N SER A 107 -0.05 37.98 -12.24
CA SER A 107 1.29 38.48 -12.52
C SER A 107 1.86 37.86 -13.80
N THR A 108 2.71 38.62 -14.46
CA THR A 108 3.54 38.14 -15.58
C THR A 108 4.86 37.51 -15.13
N SER A 109 5.23 37.73 -13.85
CA SER A 109 6.38 37.12 -13.21
C SER A 109 5.96 35.85 -12.48
N TRP A 110 6.77 34.80 -12.61
CA TRP A 110 6.58 33.52 -11.89
C TRP A 110 7.45 33.44 -10.65
N ASP A 111 7.88 34.57 -10.13
CA ASP A 111 8.76 34.68 -8.99
C ASP A 111 7.95 34.72 -7.69
N PHE A 112 8.55 34.26 -6.61
CA PHE A 112 8.06 34.42 -5.26
C PHE A 112 9.04 35.26 -4.47
N GLU A 113 8.52 36.26 -3.77
CA GLU A 113 9.32 37.08 -2.86
C GLU A 113 9.46 36.39 -1.51
N TYR A 114 10.60 36.55 -0.86
CA TYR A 114 10.83 36.09 0.50
C TYR A 114 11.29 37.27 1.40
N GLU A 115 11.05 37.11 2.66
CA GLU A 115 11.52 38.01 3.70
C GLU A 115 12.30 37.25 4.78
N ASP A 116 13.29 37.90 5.40
CA ASP A 116 13.97 37.33 6.54
C ASP A 116 12.99 37.22 7.71
N ALA A 117 13.05 36.11 8.44
CA ALA A 117 12.19 35.86 9.58
C ALA A 117 13.02 35.62 10.86
N ALA A 118 12.42 35.91 11.99
CA ALA A 118 13.05 35.59 13.28
C ALA A 118 13.12 34.06 13.46
N SER A 119 14.25 33.61 14.01
CA SER A 119 14.43 32.18 14.31
C SER A 119 13.34 31.68 15.26
N THR A 120 12.79 30.53 14.95
CA THR A 120 11.83 29.81 15.79
C THR A 120 12.53 28.90 16.81
N GLY A 121 13.83 28.64 16.62
CA GLY A 121 14.63 27.69 17.39
C GLY A 121 14.42 26.24 16.97
N VAL A 122 13.61 25.96 15.92
CA VAL A 122 13.36 24.62 15.40
C VAL A 122 13.64 24.59 13.92
N LYS A 123 14.69 23.86 13.52
CA LYS A 123 15.00 23.66 12.10
C LYS A 123 13.94 22.78 11.43
N GLY A 124 13.10 23.40 10.63
CA GLY A 124 11.95 22.76 10.04
C GLY A 124 11.19 23.68 9.10
N THR A 125 10.03 23.23 8.66
CA THR A 125 9.16 24.00 7.77
C THR A 125 7.74 24.02 8.32
N SER A 126 7.11 25.19 8.27
CA SER A 126 5.69 25.38 8.55
C SER A 126 5.01 25.93 7.30
N ILE A 127 3.92 25.29 6.87
CA ILE A 127 3.11 25.74 5.74
C ILE A 127 1.68 25.90 6.21
N SER A 128 1.19 27.14 6.20
CA SER A 128 -0.20 27.48 6.48
C SER A 128 -0.90 27.84 5.19
N ILE A 129 -2.13 27.34 4.99
CA ILE A 129 -2.96 27.67 3.84
C ILE A 129 -4.33 28.10 4.34
N THR A 130 -4.77 29.27 3.92
CA THR A 130 -6.05 29.88 4.27
C THR A 130 -6.86 30.26 3.04
N SER A 131 -8.05 30.80 3.24
CA SER A 131 -8.99 31.06 2.13
C SER A 131 -9.19 29.81 1.27
N LEU A 132 -9.54 28.69 1.95
CA LEU A 132 -9.65 27.40 1.33
C LEU A 132 -10.72 27.37 0.23
N ASN A 133 -10.47 26.61 -0.83
CA ASN A 133 -11.48 26.29 -1.83
C ASN A 133 -12.66 25.56 -1.17
N SER A 134 -13.88 25.87 -1.59
CA SER A 134 -15.12 25.40 -0.95
C SER A 134 -15.19 23.86 -0.80
N GLY A 135 -14.75 23.12 -1.82
CA GLY A 135 -14.70 21.65 -1.78
C GLY A 135 -13.67 21.13 -0.78
N VAL A 136 -12.55 21.84 -0.58
CA VAL A 136 -11.52 21.48 0.41
C VAL A 136 -12.03 21.77 1.82
N ALA A 137 -12.63 22.94 2.04
CA ALA A 137 -13.21 23.32 3.32
C ALA A 137 -14.30 22.32 3.76
N ALA A 138 -15.17 21.91 2.85
CA ALA A 138 -16.20 20.90 3.11
C ALA A 138 -15.59 19.51 3.45
N ALA A 139 -14.55 19.10 2.72
CA ALA A 139 -13.86 17.83 3.00
C ALA A 139 -13.17 17.83 4.38
N PHE A 140 -12.63 18.96 4.80
CA PHE A 140 -11.95 19.09 6.11
C PHE A 140 -12.90 19.02 7.30
N GLU A 141 -14.18 19.35 7.11
CA GLU A 141 -15.23 19.19 8.12
C GLU A 141 -15.79 17.75 8.18
N ASP A 142 -15.57 16.94 7.15
CA ASP A 142 -16.10 15.57 7.07
C ASP A 142 -15.22 14.58 7.89
N PRO A 143 -15.77 14.02 8.99
CA PRO A 143 -15.03 13.04 9.80
C PRO A 143 -14.75 11.73 9.05
N VAL A 144 -15.57 11.35 8.07
CA VAL A 144 -15.34 10.16 7.24
C VAL A 144 -14.12 10.38 6.37
N TRP A 145 -14.04 11.53 5.71
CA TRP A 145 -12.89 11.92 4.91
C TRP A 145 -11.60 11.97 5.77
N ARG A 146 -11.68 12.55 7.00
CA ARG A 146 -10.55 12.60 7.94
C ARG A 146 -10.03 11.21 8.28
N ASN A 147 -10.92 10.28 8.63
CA ASN A 147 -10.54 8.89 8.93
C ASN A 147 -9.92 8.18 7.73
N GLN A 148 -10.47 8.39 6.54
CA GLN A 148 -9.89 7.87 5.30
C GLN A 148 -8.50 8.45 5.03
N LEU A 149 -8.27 9.74 5.32
CA LEU A 149 -6.96 10.38 5.18
C LEU A 149 -5.94 9.72 6.12
N ILE A 150 -6.29 9.51 7.40
CA ILE A 150 -5.43 8.84 8.38
C ILE A 150 -5.06 7.44 7.91
N THR A 151 -6.04 6.65 7.48
CA THR A 151 -5.83 5.29 6.97
C THR A 151 -4.90 5.28 5.74
N ARG A 152 -5.11 6.20 4.80
CA ARG A 152 -4.25 6.32 3.61
C ARG A 152 -2.83 6.73 3.97
N ILE A 153 -2.65 7.67 4.88
CA ILE A 153 -1.31 8.10 5.34
C ILE A 153 -0.63 6.95 6.07
N ALA A 154 -1.33 6.25 6.98
CA ALA A 154 -0.80 5.10 7.69
C ALA A 154 -0.26 4.03 6.73
N ARG A 155 -1.01 3.72 5.66
CA ARG A 155 -0.62 2.76 4.63
C ARG A 155 0.52 3.28 3.74
N ASP A 156 0.34 4.46 3.18
CA ASP A 156 1.24 5.01 2.16
C ASP A 156 2.62 5.38 2.72
N TYR A 157 2.70 5.70 4.03
CA TYR A 157 3.93 6.07 4.73
C TYR A 157 4.36 5.03 5.78
N ALA A 158 3.80 3.82 5.73
CA ALA A 158 4.05 2.76 6.70
C ALA A 158 5.55 2.50 6.96
N PHE A 159 6.38 2.49 5.89
CA PHE A 159 7.82 2.24 6.00
C PHE A 159 8.60 3.41 6.62
N PHE A 160 8.11 4.63 6.51
CA PHE A 160 8.68 5.78 7.23
C PHE A 160 8.29 5.76 8.71
N LEU A 161 7.02 5.41 9.00
CA LEU A 161 6.55 5.25 10.37
C LEU A 161 7.30 4.12 11.09
N SER A 162 7.57 3.00 10.43
CA SER A 162 8.36 1.90 11.00
C SER A 162 9.80 2.31 11.32
N LYS A 163 10.37 3.24 10.55
CA LYS A 163 11.69 3.85 10.78
C LYS A 163 11.68 4.95 11.86
N GLY A 164 10.54 5.18 12.49
CA GLY A 164 10.39 6.08 13.63
C GLY A 164 9.91 7.49 13.30
N PHE A 165 9.57 7.79 12.03
CA PHE A 165 8.97 9.07 11.67
C PHE A 165 7.58 9.20 12.30
N GLU A 166 7.30 10.35 12.94
CA GLU A 166 6.00 10.62 13.53
C GLU A 166 5.12 11.46 12.58
N ILE A 167 3.87 11.02 12.38
CA ILE A 167 2.86 11.85 11.73
C ILE A 167 1.67 11.98 12.66
N LYS A 168 1.20 13.23 12.88
CA LYS A 168 -0.05 13.52 13.61
C LYS A 168 -1.03 14.27 12.75
N ILE A 169 -2.32 14.00 12.94
CA ILE A 169 -3.42 14.76 12.35
C ILE A 169 -4.28 15.32 13.51
N GLY A 170 -4.17 16.60 13.77
CA GLY A 170 -4.56 17.18 15.04
C GLY A 170 -3.76 16.54 16.18
N ASP A 171 -4.46 16.09 17.21
CA ASP A 171 -3.84 15.39 18.35
C ASP A 171 -3.68 13.89 18.13
N GLN A 172 -4.21 13.36 17.02
CA GLN A 172 -4.23 11.94 16.75
C GLN A 172 -2.95 11.50 16.01
N PRO A 173 -2.12 10.61 16.60
CA PRO A 173 -1.01 10.00 15.89
C PRO A 173 -1.52 9.04 14.81
N VAL A 174 -0.88 9.08 13.64
CA VAL A 174 -1.12 8.12 12.57
C VAL A 174 -0.52 6.76 12.98
N PRO A 175 -1.33 5.70 13.05
CA PRO A 175 -0.85 4.41 13.52
C PRO A 175 0.08 3.75 12.51
N LEU A 176 1.01 2.94 13.00
CA LEU A 176 1.81 2.06 12.14
C LEU A 176 0.92 0.97 11.55
N TYR A 177 0.92 0.86 10.23
CA TYR A 177 0.25 -0.22 9.53
C TYR A 177 1.12 -1.48 9.59
N SER A 178 0.65 -2.52 10.28
CA SER A 178 1.43 -3.73 10.52
C SER A 178 1.34 -4.70 9.34
N TYR A 179 2.51 -5.13 8.85
CA TYR A 179 2.65 -6.16 7.81
C TYR A 179 3.49 -7.32 8.36
N ASN A 180 2.82 -8.32 8.91
CA ASN A 180 3.45 -9.53 9.46
C ASN A 180 3.00 -10.75 8.67
N LEU A 181 3.94 -11.44 8.03
CA LEU A 181 3.70 -12.69 7.33
C LEU A 181 3.84 -13.88 8.29
N ARG A 182 3.08 -14.90 8.04
CA ARG A 182 3.07 -16.13 8.85
C ARG A 182 4.27 -17.01 8.53
N GLU A 183 4.89 -17.57 9.56
CA GLU A 183 5.98 -18.54 9.43
C GLU A 183 5.79 -19.68 10.42
N ASN A 184 6.10 -20.91 9.99
CA ASN A 184 6.25 -22.11 10.80
C ASN A 184 7.16 -23.12 10.09
N GLU A 185 7.25 -24.35 10.59
CA GLU A 185 8.09 -25.41 10.01
C GLU A 185 7.76 -25.72 8.53
N ASN A 186 6.48 -25.61 8.17
CA ASN A 186 5.98 -25.97 6.84
C ASN A 186 5.64 -24.75 5.97
N LEU A 187 5.54 -23.59 6.58
CA LEU A 187 5.15 -22.33 5.94
C LEU A 187 6.24 -21.30 6.11
N GLN A 188 6.82 -20.82 5.01
CA GLN A 188 7.88 -19.83 5.03
C GLN A 188 7.63 -18.80 3.92
N PRO A 189 7.54 -17.50 4.25
CA PRO A 189 7.51 -16.44 3.25
C PRO A 189 8.78 -16.44 2.40
N ILE A 190 8.62 -16.17 1.10
CA ILE A 190 9.77 -15.89 0.26
C ILE A 190 10.35 -14.52 0.60
N THR A 191 11.67 -14.46 0.61
CA THR A 191 12.43 -13.19 0.52
C THR A 191 13.48 -13.37 -0.58
N ALA A 192 13.34 -12.60 -1.65
CA ALA A 192 14.28 -12.56 -2.76
C ALA A 192 14.84 -11.16 -2.94
N ALA A 193 16.09 -11.05 -3.36
CA ALA A 193 16.73 -9.78 -3.64
C ALA A 193 17.66 -9.89 -4.87
N TYR A 194 17.68 -8.83 -5.67
CA TYR A 194 18.59 -8.69 -6.81
C TYR A 194 18.79 -7.21 -7.13
N THR A 195 19.77 -6.92 -7.96
CA THR A 195 20.01 -5.56 -8.47
C THR A 195 19.81 -5.55 -9.99
N ASP A 196 19.11 -4.56 -10.49
CA ASP A 196 18.82 -4.38 -11.91
C ASP A 196 18.93 -2.89 -12.27
N GLU A 197 19.81 -2.55 -13.22
CA GLU A 197 20.05 -1.17 -13.70
C GLU A 197 20.25 -0.12 -12.59
N GLY A 198 20.97 -0.49 -11.52
CA GLY A 198 21.25 0.41 -10.39
C GLY A 198 20.11 0.51 -9.36
N VAL A 199 19.05 -0.27 -9.53
CA VAL A 199 17.95 -0.39 -8.57
C VAL A 199 18.10 -1.70 -7.80
N HIS A 200 18.10 -1.61 -6.48
CA HIS A 200 17.98 -2.78 -5.62
C HIS A 200 16.51 -3.19 -5.50
N VAL A 201 16.20 -4.41 -5.93
CA VAL A 201 14.85 -4.97 -5.88
C VAL A 201 14.78 -6.05 -4.82
N ARG A 202 13.84 -5.95 -3.89
CA ARG A 202 13.57 -6.95 -2.88
C ARG A 202 12.10 -7.34 -2.93
N ILE A 203 11.83 -8.65 -2.88
CA ILE A 203 10.47 -9.21 -2.91
C ILE A 203 10.27 -10.01 -1.64
N VAL A 204 9.17 -9.77 -0.93
CA VAL A 204 8.75 -10.51 0.25
C VAL A 204 7.30 -10.91 0.05
N ALA A 205 6.97 -12.20 0.11
CA ALA A 205 5.58 -12.62 -0.08
C ALA A 205 5.24 -13.90 0.71
N GLY A 206 3.98 -14.02 1.11
CA GLY A 206 3.51 -15.17 1.86
C GLY A 206 2.07 -15.00 2.34
N LEU A 207 1.70 -15.76 3.37
CA LEU A 207 0.41 -15.63 4.03
C LEU A 207 0.46 -14.55 5.11
N ILE A 208 -0.50 -13.64 5.08
CA ILE A 208 -0.67 -12.60 6.10
C ILE A 208 -1.88 -12.89 7.00
N ASP A 209 -2.82 -13.69 6.52
CA ASP A 209 -4.04 -14.07 7.23
C ASP A 209 -4.48 -15.48 6.88
N ASP A 210 -5.56 -15.99 7.52
CA ASP A 210 -6.16 -17.25 7.16
C ASP A 210 -6.68 -17.21 5.72
N LEU A 211 -6.41 -18.28 4.98
CA LEU A 211 -7.03 -18.45 3.68
C LEU A 211 -8.51 -18.78 3.89
N PRO A 212 -9.41 -18.14 3.13
CA PRO A 212 -10.82 -18.46 3.22
C PRO A 212 -11.06 -19.89 2.75
N ASP A 213 -11.90 -20.58 3.47
CA ASP A 213 -12.47 -21.81 2.97
C ASP A 213 -13.52 -21.51 1.90
N ASP A 214 -14.23 -22.53 1.42
CA ASP A 214 -15.35 -22.38 0.47
C ASP A 214 -16.48 -21.52 1.04
N ILE A 215 -16.16 -20.24 1.27
CA ILE A 215 -17.14 -19.25 1.64
C ILE A 215 -17.81 -18.76 0.36
N PRO A 216 -19.15 -18.61 0.32
CA PRO A 216 -19.82 -17.94 -0.79
C PRO A 216 -19.13 -16.63 -1.11
N VAL A 217 -18.88 -16.36 -2.40
CA VAL A 217 -18.14 -15.16 -2.89
C VAL A 217 -18.79 -13.88 -2.35
N GLU A 218 -20.11 -13.90 -2.10
CA GLU A 218 -20.88 -12.79 -1.57
C GLU A 218 -20.53 -12.47 -0.10
N LEU A 219 -20.05 -13.45 0.67
CA LEU A 219 -19.66 -13.31 2.07
C LEU A 219 -18.16 -13.12 2.25
N ALA A 220 -17.36 -13.36 1.21
CA ALA A 220 -15.93 -13.08 1.26
C ALA A 220 -15.72 -11.56 1.44
N GLN A 221 -14.90 -11.20 2.43
CA GLN A 221 -14.56 -9.79 2.65
C GLN A 221 -14.02 -9.18 1.35
N LYS A 222 -14.79 -8.25 0.79
CA LYS A 222 -14.34 -7.43 -0.33
C LYS A 222 -13.39 -6.37 0.23
N ASP A 223 -12.29 -6.12 -0.49
CA ASP A 223 -11.40 -4.98 -0.28
C ASP A 223 -10.66 -4.92 1.06
N VAL A 224 -9.86 -5.94 1.30
CA VAL A 224 -8.82 -5.79 2.30
C VAL A 224 -7.53 -5.36 1.56
N ASP A 225 -7.16 -4.08 1.68
CA ASP A 225 -5.90 -3.50 1.12
C ASP A 225 -4.63 -4.23 1.60
N ARG A 226 -4.78 -5.19 2.49
CA ARG A 226 -3.71 -6.05 3.01
C ARG A 226 -3.35 -7.19 2.07
N PHE A 227 -4.31 -7.63 1.23
CA PHE A 227 -4.13 -8.77 0.33
C PHE A 227 -3.76 -8.30 -1.07
N GLY A 228 -3.00 -9.12 -1.80
CA GLY A 228 -2.50 -8.78 -3.12
C GLY A 228 -1.07 -8.25 -3.07
N TRP A 229 -0.64 -7.63 -4.15
CA TRP A 229 0.71 -7.08 -4.26
C TRP A 229 0.78 -5.62 -3.87
N THR A 230 1.77 -5.28 -3.06
CA THR A 230 2.11 -3.90 -2.67
C THR A 230 3.44 -3.52 -3.29
N VAL A 231 3.48 -2.39 -4.00
CA VAL A 231 4.69 -1.86 -4.64
C VAL A 231 5.19 -0.67 -3.85
N ILE A 232 6.46 -0.71 -3.49
CA ILE A 232 7.14 0.28 -2.65
C ILE A 232 8.36 0.82 -3.40
N CYS A 233 8.48 2.15 -3.50
CA CYS A 233 9.63 2.83 -4.10
C CYS A 233 10.25 3.76 -3.07
N ASN A 234 11.51 3.54 -2.69
CA ASN A 234 12.22 4.31 -1.67
C ASN A 234 11.37 4.52 -0.39
N ASP A 235 10.81 3.44 0.17
CA ASP A 235 9.92 3.41 1.33
C ASP A 235 8.52 4.03 1.12
N ARG A 236 8.24 4.62 -0.04
CA ARG A 236 6.91 5.13 -0.36
C ARG A 236 6.07 4.03 -0.99
N VAL A 237 4.94 3.70 -0.39
CA VAL A 237 3.95 2.82 -1.00
C VAL A 237 3.31 3.53 -2.19
N VAL A 238 3.50 2.96 -3.37
CA VAL A 238 3.01 3.49 -4.66
C VAL A 238 1.71 2.81 -5.04
N LEU A 239 1.62 1.51 -4.77
CA LEU A 239 0.45 0.69 -5.05
C LEU A 239 0.26 -0.26 -3.86
N ALA A 240 -0.92 -0.30 -3.28
CA ALA A 240 -1.20 -1.08 -2.08
C ALA A 240 -2.24 -2.16 -2.35
N GLY A 241 -1.92 -3.41 -1.99
CA GLY A 241 -2.84 -4.53 -2.07
C GLY A 241 -3.49 -4.71 -3.44
N ASP A 242 -2.73 -4.49 -4.51
CA ASP A 242 -3.23 -4.52 -5.88
C ASP A 242 -3.57 -5.96 -6.32
N LYS A 243 -4.70 -6.08 -6.99
CA LYS A 243 -5.31 -7.33 -7.45
C LYS A 243 -5.67 -7.27 -8.94
N THR A 244 -4.96 -6.42 -9.68
CA THR A 244 -5.24 -6.13 -11.08
C THR A 244 -4.07 -6.51 -11.99
N GLU A 245 -4.23 -6.30 -13.29
CA GLU A 245 -3.19 -6.51 -14.30
C GLU A 245 -1.92 -5.70 -14.06
N ARG A 246 -1.98 -4.66 -13.23
CA ARG A 246 -0.78 -3.89 -12.82
C ARG A 246 0.23 -4.75 -12.07
N THR A 247 -0.26 -5.76 -11.34
CA THR A 247 0.54 -6.69 -10.55
C THR A 247 0.30 -8.15 -10.94
N ILE A 248 0.03 -8.41 -12.21
CA ILE A 248 -0.17 -9.70 -12.87
C ILE A 248 -1.58 -10.31 -12.86
N TRP A 249 -2.46 -9.95 -11.93
CA TRP A 249 -3.78 -10.59 -11.83
C TRP A 249 -4.67 -10.27 -13.04
N GLY A 250 -4.98 -11.27 -13.85
CA GLY A 250 -5.72 -11.12 -15.12
C GLY A 250 -4.86 -10.71 -16.31
N ARG A 251 -3.54 -10.57 -16.13
CA ARG A 251 -2.63 -10.18 -17.20
C ARG A 251 -2.12 -11.40 -17.97
N ASP A 252 -2.01 -11.28 -19.30
CA ASP A 252 -1.41 -12.28 -20.18
C ASP A 252 -1.93 -13.70 -19.85
N GLU A 253 -3.27 -13.84 -19.83
CA GLU A 253 -4.00 -15.10 -19.52
C GLU A 253 -3.76 -15.62 -18.08
N PHE A 254 -3.09 -14.86 -17.22
CA PHE A 254 -2.98 -15.23 -15.82
C PHE A 254 -4.35 -15.11 -15.12
N LYS A 255 -4.50 -15.84 -14.01
CA LYS A 255 -5.74 -15.87 -13.22
C LYS A 255 -6.13 -14.48 -12.73
N VAL A 256 -7.39 -14.11 -12.84
CA VAL A 256 -7.97 -12.96 -12.19
C VAL A 256 -8.03 -13.22 -10.68
N TRP A 257 -7.89 -12.17 -9.87
CA TRP A 257 -8.03 -12.30 -8.42
C TRP A 257 -9.38 -12.93 -8.06
N HIS A 258 -9.34 -13.92 -7.20
CA HIS A 258 -10.52 -14.55 -6.64
C HIS A 258 -10.46 -14.49 -5.11
N PRO A 259 -11.59 -14.36 -4.38
CA PRO A 259 -11.62 -14.34 -2.91
C PRO A 259 -10.88 -15.50 -2.24
N GLN A 260 -10.74 -16.65 -2.87
CA GLN A 260 -9.93 -17.78 -2.36
C GLN A 260 -8.45 -17.40 -2.11
N TYR A 261 -7.97 -16.31 -2.71
CA TYR A 261 -6.60 -15.81 -2.52
C TYR A 261 -6.47 -14.78 -1.39
N ASN A 262 -7.59 -14.41 -0.72
CA ASN A 262 -7.54 -13.58 0.48
C ASN A 262 -6.65 -14.30 1.51
N GLY A 263 -5.74 -13.54 2.13
CA GLY A 263 -4.68 -14.09 2.95
C GLY A 263 -3.29 -14.02 2.32
N PHE A 264 -3.20 -13.92 0.98
CA PHE A 264 -1.93 -13.67 0.30
C PHE A 264 -1.55 -12.19 0.36
N ALA A 265 -0.31 -11.92 0.74
CA ALA A 265 0.29 -10.60 0.59
C ALA A 265 1.70 -10.71 0.01
N GLY A 266 1.97 -9.88 -0.98
CA GLY A 266 3.28 -9.73 -1.58
C GLY A 266 3.72 -8.28 -1.57
N PHE A 267 5.00 -8.06 -1.35
CA PHE A 267 5.64 -6.76 -1.27
C PHE A 267 6.84 -6.75 -2.20
N VAL A 268 6.90 -5.75 -3.07
CA VAL A 268 8.07 -5.52 -3.91
C VAL A 268 8.62 -4.13 -3.64
N PHE A 269 9.89 -4.09 -3.27
CA PHE A 269 10.63 -2.89 -2.94
C PHE A 269 11.57 -2.56 -4.08
N PHE A 270 11.54 -1.33 -4.52
CA PHE A 270 12.49 -0.75 -5.45
C PHE A 270 13.24 0.36 -4.71
N GLU A 271 14.52 0.19 -4.51
CA GLU A 271 15.38 1.12 -3.79
C GLU A 271 16.51 1.60 -4.72
N ALA A 272 16.61 2.91 -4.91
CA ALA A 272 17.65 3.51 -5.73
C ALA A 272 18.08 4.87 -5.17
N GLU A 273 19.36 5.18 -5.32
CA GLU A 273 19.88 6.52 -5.04
C GLU A 273 19.30 7.54 -6.02
N ASP A 274 19.30 7.21 -7.30
CA ASP A 274 18.65 8.02 -8.33
C ASP A 274 17.17 7.65 -8.45
N GLN A 275 16.32 8.53 -7.96
CA GLN A 275 14.87 8.37 -7.97
C GLN A 275 14.26 8.23 -9.38
N ARG A 276 14.98 8.67 -10.44
CA ARG A 276 14.53 8.58 -11.84
C ARG A 276 14.49 7.16 -12.36
N LEU A 277 15.25 6.26 -11.73
CA LEU A 277 15.30 4.85 -12.09
C LEU A 277 14.08 4.06 -11.53
N LEU A 278 13.34 4.64 -10.58
CA LEU A 278 12.24 3.96 -9.92
C LEU A 278 10.99 3.92 -10.81
N PRO A 279 10.25 2.78 -10.81
CA PRO A 279 9.10 2.57 -11.68
C PRO A 279 7.82 3.22 -11.13
N TRP A 280 7.82 4.51 -10.88
CA TRP A 280 6.66 5.25 -10.41
C TRP A 280 6.24 6.37 -11.36
N THR A 281 4.95 6.72 -11.34
CA THR A 281 4.43 7.89 -12.05
C THR A 281 4.76 9.19 -11.32
N THR A 282 4.56 10.32 -11.97
CA THR A 282 4.77 11.66 -11.38
C THR A 282 3.93 11.89 -10.12
N THR A 283 2.76 11.27 -10.01
CA THR A 283 1.88 11.35 -8.84
C THR A 283 2.30 10.45 -7.68
N LYS A 284 3.19 9.47 -7.93
CA LYS A 284 3.62 8.44 -6.98
C LYS A 284 2.47 7.65 -6.35
N ARG A 285 1.41 7.48 -7.11
CA ARG A 285 0.21 6.69 -6.73
C ARG A 285 -0.05 5.54 -7.68
N GLU A 286 0.83 5.36 -8.66
CA GLU A 286 0.76 4.30 -9.65
C GLU A 286 2.16 3.92 -10.09
N VAL A 287 2.30 2.69 -10.57
CA VAL A 287 3.52 2.21 -11.20
C VAL A 287 3.56 2.65 -12.67
N ASP A 288 4.74 2.93 -13.15
CA ASP A 288 4.98 3.12 -14.59
C ASP A 288 5.07 1.75 -15.26
N SER A 289 4.00 1.30 -15.86
CA SER A 289 3.94 0.02 -16.58
C SER A 289 4.82 -0.03 -17.83
N SER A 290 5.33 1.12 -18.30
CA SER A 290 6.28 1.19 -19.42
C SER A 290 7.71 0.87 -18.99
N SER A 291 8.02 0.99 -17.70
CA SER A 291 9.34 0.69 -17.13
C SER A 291 9.76 -0.76 -17.42
N GLN A 292 10.93 -0.93 -18.04
CA GLN A 292 11.48 -2.25 -18.32
C GLN A 292 11.86 -3.01 -17.05
N LEU A 293 12.41 -2.31 -16.06
CA LEU A 293 12.67 -2.84 -14.73
C LEU A 293 11.39 -3.46 -14.14
N TYR A 294 10.29 -2.71 -14.17
CA TYR A 294 9.01 -3.20 -13.64
C TYR A 294 8.49 -4.42 -14.40
N ARG A 295 8.57 -4.41 -15.73
CA ARG A 295 8.16 -5.55 -16.55
C ARG A 295 8.96 -6.81 -16.25
N ARG A 296 10.27 -6.72 -16.07
CA ARG A 296 11.11 -7.86 -15.66
C ARG A 296 10.75 -8.36 -14.27
N THR A 297 10.44 -7.43 -13.35
CA THR A 297 9.98 -7.80 -12.01
C THR A 297 8.64 -8.53 -12.04
N LEU A 298 7.68 -8.14 -12.89
CA LEU A 298 6.40 -8.83 -13.03
C LEU A 298 6.53 -10.32 -13.34
N VAL A 299 7.56 -10.73 -14.08
CA VAL A 299 7.84 -12.16 -14.35
C VAL A 299 8.08 -12.91 -13.03
N LYS A 300 8.89 -12.32 -12.12
CA LYS A 300 9.16 -12.92 -10.80
C LYS A 300 7.93 -12.92 -9.89
N LEU A 301 7.11 -11.86 -9.94
CA LEU A 301 5.85 -11.83 -9.20
C LEU A 301 4.91 -12.93 -9.69
N ARG A 302 4.89 -13.18 -11.00
CA ARG A 302 4.07 -14.23 -11.61
C ARG A 302 4.49 -15.62 -11.10
N GLU A 303 5.77 -15.94 -11.12
CA GLU A 303 6.30 -17.22 -10.62
C GLU A 303 5.86 -17.50 -9.17
N ILE A 304 6.03 -16.51 -8.29
CA ILE A 304 5.63 -16.62 -6.88
C ILE A 304 4.11 -16.80 -6.75
N THR A 305 3.34 -16.06 -7.54
CA THR A 305 1.88 -16.10 -7.47
C THR A 305 1.33 -17.39 -8.06
N GLU A 306 1.97 -17.96 -9.08
CA GLU A 306 1.63 -19.28 -9.64
C GLU A 306 1.77 -20.37 -8.59
N GLU A 307 2.88 -20.39 -7.85
CA GLU A 307 3.11 -21.35 -6.76
C GLU A 307 2.05 -21.22 -5.67
N PHE A 308 1.75 -19.99 -5.25
CA PHE A 308 0.72 -19.72 -4.26
C PHE A 308 -0.68 -20.14 -4.75
N THR A 309 -1.08 -19.77 -5.97
CA THR A 309 -2.40 -20.14 -6.51
C THR A 309 -2.53 -21.65 -6.73
N ALA A 310 -1.44 -22.34 -7.08
CA ALA A 310 -1.41 -23.79 -7.13
C ALA A 310 -1.62 -24.41 -5.74
N TYR A 311 -1.01 -23.84 -4.71
CA TYR A 311 -1.22 -24.27 -3.33
C TYR A 311 -2.68 -24.10 -2.90
N THR A 312 -3.32 -22.96 -3.16
CA THR A 312 -4.73 -22.74 -2.79
C THR A 312 -5.70 -23.71 -3.43
N ASN A 313 -5.34 -24.30 -4.57
CA ASN A 313 -6.13 -25.36 -5.19
C ASN A 313 -5.88 -26.73 -4.50
N ARG A 314 -4.61 -27.07 -4.23
CA ARG A 314 -4.26 -28.34 -3.56
C ARG A 314 -4.81 -28.44 -2.15
N ARG A 315 -4.80 -27.33 -1.39
CA ARG A 315 -5.31 -27.32 0.00
C ARG A 315 -6.79 -27.73 0.11
N LYS A 316 -7.56 -27.60 -0.97
CA LYS A 316 -8.97 -28.01 -1.00
C LYS A 316 -9.17 -29.51 -0.86
N GLU A 317 -8.16 -30.31 -1.13
CA GLU A 317 -8.21 -31.76 -1.00
C GLU A 317 -8.31 -32.20 0.46
N ASP A 318 -7.66 -31.45 1.39
CA ASP A 318 -7.77 -31.66 2.84
C ASP A 318 -7.64 -30.31 3.56
N LEU A 319 -8.76 -29.62 3.73
CA LEU A 319 -8.81 -28.32 4.38
C LEU A 319 -8.41 -28.35 5.86
N ALA A 320 -8.69 -29.46 6.55
CA ALA A 320 -8.36 -29.56 7.97
C ALA A 320 -6.86 -29.67 8.18
N ALA A 321 -6.20 -30.55 7.42
CA ALA A 321 -4.75 -30.70 7.46
C ALA A 321 -4.04 -29.42 6.98
N ALA A 322 -4.56 -28.77 5.94
CA ALA A 322 -4.00 -27.52 5.43
C ALA A 322 -4.06 -26.40 6.48
N ARG A 323 -5.20 -26.22 7.16
CA ARG A 323 -5.36 -25.22 8.22
C ARG A 323 -4.39 -25.46 9.39
N GLU A 324 -4.21 -26.69 9.81
CA GLU A 324 -3.25 -27.01 10.88
C GLU A 324 -1.82 -26.66 10.44
N ALA A 325 -1.47 -27.00 9.22
CA ALA A 325 -0.16 -26.70 8.64
C ALA A 325 0.09 -25.19 8.39
N GLU A 326 -0.97 -24.39 8.23
CA GLU A 326 -0.93 -22.93 8.04
C GLU A 326 -0.86 -22.16 9.37
N ARG A 327 -1.06 -22.82 10.53
CA ARG A 327 -1.04 -22.15 11.83
C ARG A 327 0.30 -21.47 12.07
N PRO A 328 0.32 -20.14 12.32
CA PRO A 328 1.57 -19.44 12.55
C PRO A 328 2.17 -19.84 13.89
N ARG A 329 3.49 -20.07 13.92
CA ARG A 329 4.30 -20.14 15.14
C ARG A 329 5.14 -18.91 15.33
N LEU A 330 5.52 -18.29 14.22
CA LEU A 330 6.30 -17.06 14.14
C LEU A 330 5.64 -16.09 13.17
N GLN A 331 6.04 -14.85 13.26
CA GLN A 331 5.67 -13.81 12.32
C GLN A 331 6.93 -13.16 11.76
N VAL A 332 6.96 -12.99 10.44
CA VAL A 332 8.02 -12.28 9.74
C VAL A 332 7.56 -10.85 9.50
N ASP A 333 8.23 -9.91 10.16
CA ASP A 333 8.02 -8.50 9.93
C ASP A 333 8.57 -8.11 8.56
N VAL A 334 7.70 -7.69 7.65
CA VAL A 334 8.04 -7.29 6.29
C VAL A 334 9.01 -6.10 6.28
N TYR A 335 8.93 -5.20 7.28
CA TYR A 335 9.85 -4.07 7.39
C TYR A 335 11.29 -4.49 7.63
N ALA A 336 11.49 -5.58 8.36
CA ALA A 336 12.79 -6.10 8.77
C ALA A 336 13.31 -7.24 7.89
N ALA A 337 12.48 -7.89 7.08
CA ALA A 337 12.86 -9.05 6.27
C ALA A 337 13.93 -8.71 5.23
N ARG A 338 15.15 -9.25 5.40
CA ARG A 338 16.31 -9.04 4.52
C ARG A 338 16.94 -10.35 4.04
N ASP A 339 16.93 -11.38 4.89
CA ASP A 339 17.55 -12.67 4.59
C ASP A 339 16.81 -13.36 3.45
N VAL A 340 17.54 -13.71 2.40
CA VAL A 340 16.98 -14.42 1.24
C VAL A 340 16.54 -15.82 1.67
N LYS A 341 15.26 -16.11 1.48
CA LYS A 341 14.62 -17.38 1.83
C LYS A 341 13.68 -17.82 0.69
N PRO A 342 13.64 -19.11 0.34
CA PRO A 342 12.68 -19.62 -0.64
C PRO A 342 11.26 -19.59 -0.08
N LEU A 343 10.27 -19.53 -0.97
CA LEU A 343 8.88 -19.78 -0.59
C LEU A 343 8.74 -21.24 -0.16
N ARG A 344 8.10 -21.46 0.98
CA ARG A 344 7.67 -22.78 1.39
C ARG A 344 6.19 -22.72 1.75
N LEU A 345 5.41 -23.52 1.06
CA LEU A 345 4.00 -23.72 1.34
C LEU A 345 3.79 -25.14 1.84
N PRO A 346 2.82 -25.39 2.73
CA PRO A 346 2.60 -26.72 3.28
C PRO A 346 2.39 -27.76 2.18
N GLY A 347 3.06 -28.90 2.32
CA GLY A 347 2.77 -30.07 1.50
C GLY A 347 1.42 -30.64 1.98
N VAL A 348 0.39 -30.52 1.16
CA VAL A 348 -0.82 -31.31 1.37
C VAL A 348 -0.48 -32.72 0.89
N ALA A 349 -0.38 -33.66 1.81
CA ALA A 349 -0.21 -35.05 1.43
C ALA A 349 -1.45 -35.45 0.65
N THR A 350 -1.30 -35.68 -0.65
CA THR A 350 -2.33 -36.38 -1.41
C THR A 350 -2.38 -37.80 -0.89
N VAL A 351 -3.17 -38.03 0.14
CA VAL A 351 -3.67 -39.38 0.37
C VAL A 351 -4.45 -39.68 -0.89
N LYS A 352 -3.91 -40.56 -1.76
CA LYS A 352 -4.73 -41.17 -2.81
C LYS A 352 -5.88 -41.82 -2.08
N ALA A 353 -7.02 -41.14 -2.05
CA ALA A 353 -8.23 -41.73 -1.52
C ALA A 353 -8.45 -43.06 -2.26
N ALA A 354 -8.70 -44.11 -1.52
CA ALA A 354 -9.02 -45.41 -2.10
C ALA A 354 -10.26 -45.30 -3.02
N ASP A 355 -11.04 -44.23 -2.83
CA ASP A 355 -12.19 -43.84 -3.64
C ASP A 355 -12.10 -42.33 -3.96
N PRO A 356 -11.69 -41.94 -5.18
CA PRO A 356 -11.46 -40.55 -5.53
C PRO A 356 -12.77 -39.76 -5.54
N LEU A 357 -12.76 -38.59 -4.84
CA LEU A 357 -13.88 -37.67 -4.91
C LEU A 357 -13.97 -37.02 -6.30
N VAL A 358 -15.16 -36.97 -6.85
CA VAL A 358 -15.47 -36.31 -8.11
C VAL A 358 -16.42 -35.13 -7.90
N ASN A 359 -16.20 -34.03 -8.62
CA ASN A 359 -17.12 -32.93 -8.61
C ASN A 359 -18.33 -33.20 -9.49
N ILE A 360 -19.52 -33.11 -8.93
CA ILE A 360 -20.78 -33.18 -9.69
C ILE A 360 -21.34 -31.75 -9.78
N ALA A 361 -21.38 -31.20 -10.98
CA ALA A 361 -21.91 -29.87 -11.24
C ALA A 361 -22.97 -29.92 -12.33
N PHE A 362 -24.13 -29.38 -12.03
CA PHE A 362 -25.25 -29.30 -12.98
C PHE A 362 -26.10 -28.04 -12.68
N LYS A 363 -26.86 -27.61 -13.70
CA LYS A 363 -27.81 -26.49 -13.53
C LYS A 363 -29.23 -27.01 -13.40
N ARG A 364 -30.03 -26.44 -12.50
CA ARG A 364 -31.45 -26.75 -12.33
C ARG A 364 -32.26 -25.45 -12.37
N LYS A 365 -33.55 -25.54 -12.65
CA LYS A 365 -34.45 -24.40 -12.57
C LYS A 365 -34.60 -23.96 -11.11
N LEU A 366 -34.63 -22.65 -10.87
CA LEU A 366 -34.77 -22.11 -9.53
C LEU A 366 -36.07 -22.57 -8.84
N SER A 367 -37.13 -22.79 -9.60
CA SER A 367 -38.41 -23.36 -9.10
C SER A 367 -38.22 -24.75 -8.49
N GLU A 368 -37.50 -25.65 -9.20
CA GLU A 368 -37.21 -27.01 -8.74
C GLU A 368 -36.38 -27.00 -7.45
N VAL A 369 -35.40 -26.11 -7.38
CA VAL A 369 -34.56 -25.94 -6.19
C VAL A 369 -35.38 -25.42 -5.00
N ASN A 370 -36.29 -24.47 -5.23
CA ASN A 370 -37.15 -23.95 -4.18
C ASN A 370 -38.21 -24.96 -3.73
N ASP A 371 -38.63 -25.88 -4.58
CA ASP A 371 -39.51 -26.96 -4.19
C ASP A 371 -38.84 -27.91 -3.21
N ILE A 372 -37.56 -28.25 -3.46
CA ILE A 372 -36.74 -29.06 -2.55
C ILE A 372 -36.52 -28.31 -1.20
N ARG A 373 -36.21 -27.03 -1.23
CA ARG A 373 -36.06 -26.20 -0.01
C ARG A 373 -37.35 -26.23 0.86
N ARG A 374 -38.52 -26.13 0.22
CA ARG A 374 -39.79 -26.22 0.90
C ARG A 374 -40.02 -27.62 1.49
N HIS A 375 -39.71 -28.64 0.73
CA HIS A 375 -39.84 -30.02 1.20
C HIS A 375 -38.93 -30.31 2.41
N LEU A 376 -37.68 -29.82 2.38
CA LEU A 376 -36.75 -29.96 3.47
C LEU A 376 -36.99 -28.94 4.63
N SER A 377 -38.04 -28.13 4.55
CA SER A 377 -38.39 -27.10 5.53
C SER A 377 -37.23 -26.14 5.85
N ASN A 378 -36.34 -25.90 4.89
CA ASN A 378 -35.17 -25.00 5.04
C ASN A 378 -35.00 -24.10 3.80
N LEU A 379 -35.66 -22.96 3.82
CA LEU A 379 -35.62 -21.99 2.70
C LEU A 379 -34.25 -21.30 2.52
N ALA A 380 -33.40 -21.31 3.56
CA ALA A 380 -32.07 -20.73 3.52
C ALA A 380 -30.97 -21.72 3.12
N MET A 381 -31.33 -22.98 2.83
CA MET A 381 -30.37 -24.03 2.48
C MET A 381 -29.56 -23.64 1.23
N SER A 382 -28.25 -23.81 1.26
CA SER A 382 -27.38 -23.50 0.14
C SER A 382 -27.62 -24.43 -1.05
N TYR A 383 -27.28 -24.01 -2.27
CA TYR A 383 -27.39 -24.86 -3.45
C TYR A 383 -26.52 -26.11 -3.36
N ARG A 384 -25.35 -26.02 -2.70
CA ARG A 384 -24.46 -27.14 -2.43
C ARG A 384 -25.13 -28.16 -1.51
N ASP A 385 -25.68 -27.70 -0.40
CA ASP A 385 -26.31 -28.58 0.60
C ASP A 385 -27.55 -29.25 0.04
N ILE A 386 -28.29 -28.59 -0.85
CA ILE A 386 -29.40 -29.20 -1.59
C ILE A 386 -28.87 -30.31 -2.50
N GLY A 387 -27.75 -30.05 -3.20
CA GLY A 387 -27.11 -31.06 -4.03
C GLY A 387 -26.67 -32.27 -3.23
N ILE A 388 -26.06 -32.06 -2.06
CA ILE A 388 -25.65 -33.14 -1.15
C ILE A 388 -26.89 -33.90 -0.64
N ALA A 389 -27.89 -33.21 -0.10
CA ALA A 389 -29.08 -33.85 0.44
C ALA A 389 -29.85 -34.67 -0.60
N THR A 390 -29.90 -34.23 -1.86
CA THR A 390 -30.55 -34.97 -2.93
C THR A 390 -29.71 -36.17 -3.36
N PHE A 391 -28.40 -36.08 -3.34
CA PHE A 391 -27.52 -37.20 -3.63
C PHE A 391 -27.57 -38.25 -2.53
N ASP A 392 -27.49 -37.82 -1.25
CA ASP A 392 -27.57 -38.69 -0.08
C ASP A 392 -28.92 -39.45 -0.04
N TYR A 393 -30.03 -38.72 -0.32
CA TYR A 393 -31.34 -39.35 -0.45
C TYR A 393 -31.36 -40.46 -1.48
N TYR A 394 -30.76 -40.23 -2.67
CA TYR A 394 -30.70 -41.25 -3.71
C TYR A 394 -29.83 -42.45 -3.29
N MET A 395 -28.68 -42.18 -2.64
CA MET A 395 -27.81 -43.23 -2.11
C MET A 395 -28.50 -44.12 -1.09
N GLU A 396 -29.26 -43.48 -0.17
CA GLU A 396 -29.97 -44.20 0.88
C GLU A 396 -31.22 -44.91 0.33
N ALA A 397 -32.06 -44.22 -0.43
CA ALA A 397 -33.34 -44.75 -0.89
C ALA A 397 -33.22 -45.82 -1.98
N GLU A 398 -32.26 -45.68 -2.90
CA GLU A 398 -32.17 -46.53 -4.09
C GLU A 398 -30.99 -47.53 -4.01
N LEU A 399 -29.90 -47.17 -3.30
CA LEU A 399 -28.70 -48.01 -3.22
C LEU A 399 -28.48 -48.65 -1.87
N GLY A 400 -29.24 -48.23 -0.84
CA GLY A 400 -29.13 -48.77 0.52
C GLY A 400 -27.78 -48.49 1.18
N LYS A 401 -27.14 -47.39 0.81
CA LYS A 401 -25.78 -47.03 1.29
C LYS A 401 -25.84 -45.77 2.16
#